data_443f91372f8d9b08a97e8199178a6cb4
#
_entry.id   443f91372f8d9b08a97e8199178a6cb4
#
_cell.length_a   1.000
_cell.length_b   1.000
_cell.length_c   1.000
_cell.angle_alpha   90.00
_cell.angle_beta   90.00
_cell.angle_gamma   90.00
#
_symmetry.space_group_name_H-M   'P 1'
#
loop_
_entity.id
_entity.type
_entity.pdbx_description
1 polymer ?
#
loop_
_entity_poly.entity_id
_entity_poly.type
_entity_poly.pdbx_seq_one_letter_code
_entity_poly.pdbx_strand_id
1 'polypeptide(L)'
;MDFEDLLASIPRLFDLLDERAVSYVLVGGIAMRVHSPGRNTQDIDLIIPEADLVRIPELRIVDQNDSFARAEFGQLQVNILLANHDLFDRVREKHARRESFVERSIVCATVEGLLLLKLFALPSLYRQGQFSRVEDYEHDISVLIREHHPSMESIFDELKHHLTASDLAEVRSIVAGIQQRIADSKARFGGFRQDPHGETGLGPGCPPGQ
;
A
#
# COMPACT_ATOMS: atom_id res chain seq x y z
N MET A 1 6.71 16.70 -19.08
CA MET A 1 6.77 16.69 -17.60
C MET A 1 8.18 16.31 -17.24
N ASP A 2 8.91 17.21 -16.64
CA ASP A 2 10.28 16.91 -16.21
C ASP A 2 10.18 16.07 -14.92
N PHE A 3 10.79 14.91 -14.90
CA PHE A 3 10.75 13.99 -13.73
C PHE A 3 11.37 14.65 -12.50
N GLU A 4 12.32 15.57 -12.71
CA GLU A 4 12.94 16.35 -11.63
C GLU A 4 11.96 17.30 -10.95
N ASP A 5 11.05 17.94 -11.71
CA ASP A 5 10.00 18.82 -11.15
C ASP A 5 9.00 18.05 -10.30
N LEU A 6 8.67 16.82 -10.70
CA LEU A 6 7.79 15.92 -9.93
C LEU A 6 8.45 15.53 -8.60
N LEU A 7 9.72 15.12 -8.64
CA LEU A 7 10.47 14.75 -7.44
C LEU A 7 10.66 15.93 -6.48
N ALA A 8 10.79 17.16 -6.98
CA ALA A 8 10.91 18.36 -6.14
C ALA A 8 9.56 18.76 -5.51
N SER A 9 8.44 18.43 -6.14
CA SER A 9 7.09 18.79 -5.66
C SER A 9 6.64 17.95 -4.47
N ILE A 10 7.06 16.68 -4.38
CA ILE A 10 6.69 15.78 -3.27
C ILE A 10 7.21 16.30 -1.92
N PRO A 11 8.52 16.58 -1.74
CA PRO A 11 9.03 17.16 -0.52
C PRO A 11 8.33 18.47 -0.12
N ARG A 12 8.10 19.35 -1.09
CA ARG A 12 7.45 20.64 -0.85
C ARG A 12 6.01 20.49 -0.37
N LEU A 13 5.27 19.50 -0.88
CA LEU A 13 3.93 19.20 -0.39
C LEU A 13 3.96 18.80 1.09
N PHE A 14 4.85 17.88 1.47
CA PHE A 14 4.96 17.44 2.87
C PHE A 14 5.44 18.55 3.80
N ASP A 15 6.39 19.40 3.36
CA ASP A 15 6.80 20.57 4.13
C ASP A 15 5.61 21.50 4.41
N LEU A 16 4.79 21.76 3.41
CA LEU A 16 3.61 22.61 3.53
C LEU A 16 2.58 22.00 4.50
N LEU A 17 2.33 20.68 4.42
CA LEU A 17 1.44 19.97 5.33
C LEU A 17 1.91 20.08 6.78
N ASP A 18 3.20 19.88 7.02
CA ASP A 18 3.81 19.96 8.35
C ASP A 18 3.84 21.41 8.87
N GLU A 19 4.25 22.40 8.07
CA GLU A 19 4.28 23.82 8.44
C GLU A 19 2.91 24.36 8.85
N ARG A 20 1.85 23.88 8.21
CA ARG A 20 0.48 24.30 8.51
C ARG A 20 -0.25 23.40 9.50
N ALA A 21 0.47 22.48 10.10
CA ALA A 21 -0.07 21.53 11.07
C ALA A 21 -1.32 20.80 10.55
N VAL A 22 -1.31 20.42 9.27
CA VAL A 22 -2.37 19.62 8.64
C VAL A 22 -2.21 18.18 9.08
N SER A 23 -3.28 17.57 9.58
CA SER A 23 -3.30 16.14 9.87
C SER A 23 -3.38 15.38 8.56
N TYR A 24 -2.38 14.56 8.25
CA TYR A 24 -2.40 13.72 7.06
C TYR A 24 -1.85 12.33 7.33
N VAL A 25 -2.21 11.37 6.48
CA VAL A 25 -1.60 10.05 6.41
C VAL A 25 -1.34 9.71 4.95
N LEU A 26 -0.09 9.40 4.61
CA LEU A 26 0.26 8.87 3.29
C LEU A 26 -0.27 7.45 3.16
N VAL A 27 -0.98 7.18 2.06
CA VAL A 27 -1.55 5.88 1.70
C VAL A 27 -1.21 5.53 0.25
N GLY A 28 -1.85 4.54 -0.32
CA GLY A 28 -1.74 4.21 -1.74
C GLY A 28 -0.37 3.71 -2.19
N GLY A 29 -0.02 4.03 -3.43
CA GLY A 29 1.17 3.47 -4.10
C GLY A 29 2.50 3.89 -3.48
N ILE A 30 2.65 5.15 -3.04
CA ILE A 30 3.88 5.60 -2.39
C ILE A 30 4.03 4.96 -1.01
N ALA A 31 2.94 4.86 -0.23
CA ALA A 31 2.97 4.15 1.05
C ALA A 31 3.33 2.66 0.88
N MET A 32 2.87 2.02 -0.20
CA MET A 32 3.30 0.66 -0.55
C MET A 32 4.83 0.55 -0.70
N ARG A 33 5.49 1.56 -1.30
CA ARG A 33 6.96 1.55 -1.47
C ARG A 33 7.73 1.68 -0.16
N VAL A 34 7.14 2.26 0.88
CA VAL A 34 7.71 2.31 2.23
C VAL A 34 7.77 0.89 2.82
N HIS A 35 6.76 0.07 2.54
CA HIS A 35 6.64 -1.28 3.08
C HIS A 35 7.20 -2.37 2.16
N SER A 36 7.20 -2.15 0.84
CA SER A 36 7.72 -3.11 -0.16
C SER A 36 8.23 -2.37 -1.39
N PRO A 37 9.53 -2.46 -1.72
CA PRO A 37 10.10 -1.79 -2.90
C PRO A 37 9.63 -2.44 -4.20
N GLY A 38 9.41 -1.64 -5.25
CA GLY A 38 9.23 -2.14 -6.61
C GLY A 38 8.03 -1.60 -7.40
N ARG A 39 7.11 -0.83 -6.80
CA ARG A 39 5.98 -0.25 -7.53
C ARG A 39 6.30 1.16 -8.04
N ASN A 40 5.96 1.45 -9.30
CA ASN A 40 5.94 2.81 -9.84
C ASN A 40 4.56 3.43 -9.63
N THR A 41 4.51 4.60 -9.01
CA THR A 41 3.33 5.44 -8.90
C THR A 41 3.72 6.88 -9.12
N GLN A 42 2.84 7.66 -9.74
CA GLN A 42 3.03 9.09 -10.01
C GLN A 42 2.08 9.94 -9.16
N ASP A 43 1.09 9.32 -8.55
CA ASP A 43 0.07 9.98 -7.74
C ASP A 43 0.44 9.89 -6.26
N ILE A 44 0.08 10.92 -5.52
CA ILE A 44 0.10 10.91 -4.06
C ILE A 44 -1.31 10.67 -3.55
N ASP A 45 -1.45 9.67 -2.69
CA ASP A 45 -2.71 9.38 -2.03
C ASP A 45 -2.59 9.73 -0.54
N LEU A 46 -3.46 10.60 -0.04
CA LEU A 46 -3.47 11.06 1.34
C LEU A 46 -4.84 10.84 1.99
N ILE A 47 -4.85 10.53 3.28
CA ILE A 47 -6.03 10.74 4.12
C ILE A 47 -5.88 12.10 4.78
N ILE A 48 -6.88 12.98 4.62
CA ILE A 48 -6.90 14.32 5.23
C ILE A 48 -8.31 14.60 5.76
N PRO A 49 -8.46 15.14 6.99
CA PRO A 49 -9.74 15.69 7.43
C PRO A 49 -10.21 16.82 6.52
N GLU A 50 -11.47 16.79 6.09
CA GLU A 50 -12.00 17.81 5.17
C GLU A 50 -11.81 19.23 5.71
N ALA A 51 -11.98 19.42 7.02
CA ALA A 51 -11.78 20.70 7.68
C ALA A 51 -10.34 21.25 7.57
N ASP A 52 -9.35 20.39 7.33
CA ASP A 52 -7.96 20.80 7.20
C ASP A 52 -7.60 21.25 5.77
N LEU A 53 -8.43 20.94 4.75
CA LEU A 53 -8.18 21.34 3.36
C LEU A 53 -8.10 22.87 3.19
N VAL A 54 -8.85 23.62 3.98
CA VAL A 54 -8.81 25.10 3.95
C VAL A 54 -7.45 25.68 4.33
N ARG A 55 -6.62 24.90 5.02
CA ARG A 55 -5.26 25.30 5.42
C ARG A 55 -4.25 25.20 4.28
N ILE A 56 -4.63 24.54 3.16
CA ILE A 56 -3.72 24.27 2.05
C ILE A 56 -4.35 24.81 0.76
N PRO A 57 -4.49 26.13 0.59
CA PRO A 57 -5.09 26.73 -0.62
C PRO A 57 -4.26 26.47 -1.89
N GLU A 58 -3.00 26.01 -1.76
CA GLU A 58 -2.16 25.58 -2.88
C GLU A 58 -2.58 24.24 -3.47
N LEU A 59 -3.34 23.41 -2.73
CA LEU A 59 -4.03 22.24 -3.25
C LEU A 59 -5.28 22.70 -4.00
N ARG A 60 -5.20 22.75 -5.32
CA ARG A 60 -6.34 23.08 -6.18
C ARG A 60 -7.26 21.87 -6.30
N ILE A 61 -8.39 21.90 -5.61
CA ILE A 61 -9.40 20.83 -5.72
C ILE A 61 -10.00 20.87 -7.13
N VAL A 62 -9.93 19.74 -7.84
CA VAL A 62 -10.44 19.54 -9.20
C VAL A 62 -11.82 18.89 -9.17
N ASP A 63 -11.99 17.94 -8.25
CA ASP A 63 -13.23 17.18 -8.06
C ASP A 63 -13.35 16.72 -6.61
N GLN A 64 -14.56 16.69 -6.06
CA GLN A 64 -14.81 16.29 -4.69
C GLN A 64 -16.22 15.70 -4.54
N ASN A 65 -16.31 14.66 -3.73
CA ASN A 65 -17.57 14.12 -3.21
C ASN A 65 -17.46 13.92 -1.69
N ASP A 66 -18.42 13.23 -1.07
CA ASP A 66 -18.49 13.07 0.40
C ASP A 66 -17.29 12.32 1.00
N SER A 67 -16.57 11.52 0.23
CA SER A 67 -15.52 10.62 0.74
C SER A 67 -14.16 10.85 0.07
N PHE A 68 -14.13 11.49 -1.09
CA PHE A 68 -12.93 11.63 -1.90
C PHE A 68 -12.83 13.02 -2.52
N ALA A 69 -11.60 13.53 -2.60
CA ALA A 69 -11.28 14.69 -3.41
C ALA A 69 -10.08 14.38 -4.31
N ARG A 70 -10.08 14.95 -5.49
CA ARG A 70 -8.93 15.01 -6.39
C ARG A 70 -8.42 16.41 -6.44
N ALA A 71 -7.13 16.57 -6.21
CA ALA A 71 -6.48 17.87 -6.19
C ALA A 71 -5.21 17.85 -7.04
N GLU A 72 -4.72 19.04 -7.33
CA GLU A 72 -3.43 19.28 -7.97
C GLU A 72 -2.57 20.17 -7.10
N PHE A 73 -1.31 19.82 -6.94
CA PHE A 73 -0.29 20.63 -6.31
C PHE A 73 0.82 20.88 -7.33
N GLY A 74 0.76 22.03 -7.99
CA GLY A 74 1.55 22.27 -9.20
C GLY A 74 1.17 21.27 -10.29
N GLN A 75 2.09 20.40 -10.68
CA GLN A 75 1.85 19.33 -11.66
C GLN A 75 1.58 17.96 -11.02
N LEU A 76 1.65 17.89 -9.68
CA LEU A 76 1.46 16.66 -8.93
C LEU A 76 -0.03 16.40 -8.74
N GLN A 77 -0.51 15.22 -9.12
CA GLN A 77 -1.85 14.76 -8.79
C GLN A 77 -1.88 14.24 -7.36
N VAL A 78 -2.84 14.73 -6.59
CA VAL A 78 -3.06 14.34 -5.19
C VAL A 78 -4.49 13.81 -5.06
N ASN A 79 -4.62 12.54 -4.72
CA ASN A 79 -5.90 11.93 -4.39
C ASN A 79 -6.08 11.98 -2.87
N ILE A 80 -7.22 12.44 -2.40
CA ILE A 80 -7.50 12.64 -0.99
C ILE A 80 -8.69 11.78 -0.59
N LEU A 81 -8.47 10.92 0.39
CA LEU A 81 -9.51 10.20 1.12
C LEU A 81 -9.91 11.09 2.29
N LEU A 82 -11.16 11.53 2.30
CA LEU A 82 -11.63 12.44 3.35
C LEU A 82 -11.92 11.68 4.64
N ALA A 83 -11.30 12.12 5.74
CA ALA A 83 -11.42 11.49 7.05
C ALA A 83 -12.80 11.70 7.73
N ASN A 84 -13.79 12.23 7.00
CA ASN A 84 -15.21 12.17 7.37
C ASN A 84 -15.85 10.79 7.12
N HIS A 85 -15.19 9.89 6.37
CA HIS A 85 -15.57 8.50 6.23
C HIS A 85 -14.96 7.68 7.37
N ASP A 86 -15.77 6.95 8.14
CA ASP A 86 -15.38 6.24 9.37
C ASP A 86 -14.14 5.35 9.21
N LEU A 87 -14.03 4.60 8.12
CA LEU A 87 -12.85 3.76 7.88
C LEU A 87 -11.58 4.59 7.65
N PHE A 88 -11.68 5.70 6.90
CA PHE A 88 -10.51 6.52 6.60
C PHE A 88 -10.01 7.23 7.85
N ASP A 89 -10.93 7.74 8.68
CA ASP A 89 -10.59 8.31 9.96
C ASP A 89 -9.98 7.26 10.92
N ARG A 90 -10.54 6.06 10.92
CA ARG A 90 -10.00 4.93 11.68
C ARG A 90 -8.58 4.57 11.27
N VAL A 91 -8.28 4.53 9.96
CA VAL A 91 -6.92 4.29 9.46
C VAL A 91 -6.00 5.43 9.91
N ARG A 92 -6.44 6.68 9.82
CA ARG A 92 -5.68 7.85 10.25
C ARG A 92 -5.32 7.78 11.75
N GLU A 93 -6.26 7.37 12.60
CA GLU A 93 -6.07 7.37 14.05
C GLU A 93 -5.34 6.15 14.59
N LYS A 94 -5.57 4.96 14.02
CA LYS A 94 -5.14 3.69 14.59
C LYS A 94 -4.10 2.94 13.76
N HIS A 95 -4.03 3.22 12.46
CA HIS A 95 -3.19 2.48 11.51
C HIS A 95 -2.23 3.40 10.75
N ALA A 96 -1.72 4.43 11.43
CA ALA A 96 -0.73 5.34 10.92
C ALA A 96 0.46 5.46 11.88
N ARG A 97 1.66 5.60 11.33
CA ARG A 97 2.89 5.80 12.09
C ARG A 97 3.88 6.67 11.30
N ARG A 98 4.86 7.20 12.00
CA ARG A 98 5.96 7.93 11.36
C ARG A 98 6.93 6.95 10.72
N GLU A 99 7.24 7.19 9.45
CA GLU A 99 8.17 6.41 8.65
C GLU A 99 9.23 7.31 8.03
N SER A 100 10.42 6.75 7.79
CA SER A 100 11.47 7.45 7.05
C SER A 100 11.21 7.31 5.55
N PHE A 101 11.12 8.43 4.86
CA PHE A 101 10.94 8.48 3.41
C PHE A 101 11.77 9.62 2.81
N VAL A 102 12.74 9.30 1.92
CA VAL A 102 13.60 10.28 1.24
C VAL A 102 14.12 11.35 2.23
N GLU A 103 14.90 10.92 3.25
CA GLU A 103 15.57 11.78 4.26
C GLU A 103 14.62 12.60 5.16
N ARG A 104 13.33 12.30 5.18
CA ARG A 104 12.35 12.96 6.05
C ARG A 104 11.45 11.95 6.76
N SER A 105 10.83 12.41 7.84
CA SER A 105 9.85 11.63 8.60
C SER A 105 8.44 12.05 8.19
N ILE A 106 7.68 11.13 7.61
CA ILE A 106 6.29 11.35 7.18
C ILE A 106 5.35 10.44 7.95
N VAL A 107 4.08 10.84 8.07
CA VAL A 107 3.04 9.97 8.62
C VAL A 107 2.51 9.07 7.50
N CYS A 108 2.67 7.76 7.67
CA CYS A 108 2.33 6.75 6.66
C CYS A 108 1.42 5.68 7.27
N ALA A 109 0.49 5.16 6.48
CA ALA A 109 -0.33 4.04 6.92
C ALA A 109 0.53 2.80 7.18
N THR A 110 0.17 2.03 8.21
CA THR A 110 0.78 0.71 8.48
C THR A 110 0.33 -0.32 7.44
N VAL A 111 0.94 -1.49 7.46
CA VAL A 111 0.55 -2.63 6.61
C VAL A 111 -0.95 -2.95 6.77
N GLU A 112 -1.43 -2.97 8.01
CA GLU A 112 -2.84 -3.21 8.32
C GLU A 112 -3.73 -2.12 7.75
N GLY A 113 -3.33 -0.84 7.88
CA GLY A 113 -4.05 0.30 7.32
C GLY A 113 -4.16 0.23 5.80
N LEU A 114 -3.07 -0.12 5.10
CA LEU A 114 -3.08 -0.32 3.66
C LEU A 114 -3.98 -1.49 3.24
N LEU A 115 -3.93 -2.61 3.97
CA LEU A 115 -4.80 -3.76 3.72
C LEU A 115 -6.28 -3.40 3.92
N LEU A 116 -6.62 -2.70 5.01
CA LEU A 116 -7.98 -2.23 5.26
C LEU A 116 -8.52 -1.41 4.09
N LEU A 117 -7.77 -0.41 3.61
CA LEU A 117 -8.18 0.45 2.49
C LEU A 117 -8.34 -0.33 1.18
N LYS A 118 -7.39 -1.22 0.86
CA LYS A 118 -7.43 -1.99 -0.39
C LYS A 118 -8.56 -3.02 -0.39
N LEU A 119 -8.74 -3.76 0.71
CA LEU A 119 -9.79 -4.75 0.83
C LEU A 119 -11.18 -4.10 0.87
N PHE A 120 -11.32 -2.93 1.49
CA PHE A 120 -12.56 -2.15 1.47
C PHE A 120 -12.96 -1.72 0.05
N ALA A 121 -12.00 -1.33 -0.78
CA ALA A 121 -12.28 -0.85 -2.12
C ALA A 121 -12.60 -1.97 -3.14
N LEU A 122 -12.10 -3.21 -2.93
CA LEU A 122 -12.21 -4.30 -3.89
C LEU A 122 -13.64 -4.58 -4.37
N PRO A 123 -14.66 -4.74 -3.50
CA PRO A 123 -16.02 -5.05 -3.96
C PRO A 123 -16.57 -3.97 -4.91
N SER A 124 -16.27 -2.70 -4.62
CA SER A 124 -16.69 -1.59 -5.47
C SER A 124 -15.97 -1.60 -6.83
N LEU A 125 -14.66 -1.87 -6.85
CA LEU A 125 -13.88 -1.96 -8.08
C LEU A 125 -14.37 -3.09 -8.99
N TYR A 126 -14.70 -4.26 -8.42
CA TYR A 126 -15.30 -5.38 -9.16
C TYR A 126 -16.64 -4.99 -9.77
N ARG A 127 -17.55 -4.40 -8.99
CA ARG A 127 -18.88 -3.96 -9.49
C ARG A 127 -18.78 -2.90 -10.58
N GLN A 128 -17.74 -2.06 -10.55
CA GLN A 128 -17.49 -1.04 -11.56
C GLN A 128 -16.74 -1.55 -12.80
N GLY A 129 -16.34 -2.83 -12.83
CA GLY A 129 -15.56 -3.41 -13.92
C GLY A 129 -14.14 -2.84 -14.07
N GLN A 130 -13.58 -2.27 -12.99
CA GLN A 130 -12.23 -1.68 -12.99
C GLN A 130 -11.15 -2.76 -12.79
N PHE A 131 -11.13 -3.75 -13.68
CA PHE A 131 -10.31 -4.96 -13.51
C PHE A 131 -8.81 -4.69 -13.42
N SER A 132 -8.29 -3.72 -14.15
CA SER A 132 -6.86 -3.36 -14.03
C SER A 132 -6.51 -2.89 -12.61
N ARG A 133 -7.38 -2.10 -11.97
CA ARG A 133 -7.18 -1.68 -10.58
C ARG A 133 -7.37 -2.83 -9.59
N VAL A 134 -8.27 -3.76 -9.89
CA VAL A 134 -8.44 -4.99 -9.09
C VAL A 134 -7.15 -5.80 -9.09
N GLU A 135 -6.56 -6.05 -10.26
CA GLU A 135 -5.28 -6.75 -10.40
C GLU A 135 -4.16 -6.08 -9.60
N ASP A 136 -4.06 -4.75 -9.68
CA ASP A 136 -3.12 -3.97 -8.89
C ASP A 136 -3.34 -4.14 -7.37
N TYR A 137 -4.60 -4.10 -6.93
CA TYR A 137 -4.95 -4.22 -5.51
C TYR A 137 -4.70 -5.63 -4.98
N GLU A 138 -5.10 -6.67 -5.74
CA GLU A 138 -4.80 -8.06 -5.37
C GLU A 138 -3.30 -8.33 -5.32
N HIS A 139 -2.53 -7.77 -6.26
CA HIS A 139 -1.08 -7.85 -6.25
C HIS A 139 -0.51 -7.22 -4.97
N ASP A 140 -0.89 -5.99 -4.64
CA ASP A 140 -0.44 -5.27 -3.45
C ASP A 140 -0.80 -6.03 -2.17
N ILE A 141 -2.03 -6.55 -2.07
CA ILE A 141 -2.50 -7.38 -0.95
C ILE A 141 -1.63 -8.64 -0.83
N SER A 142 -1.35 -9.32 -1.94
CA SER A 142 -0.50 -10.51 -1.97
C SER A 142 0.91 -10.22 -1.46
N VAL A 143 1.49 -9.09 -1.86
CA VAL A 143 2.82 -8.65 -1.41
C VAL A 143 2.81 -8.37 0.09
N LEU A 144 1.85 -7.60 0.59
CA LEU A 144 1.75 -7.27 2.02
C LEU A 144 1.56 -8.52 2.90
N ILE A 145 0.69 -9.45 2.47
CA ILE A 145 0.48 -10.72 3.21
C ILE A 145 1.75 -11.57 3.22
N ARG A 146 2.43 -11.68 2.08
CA ARG A 146 3.62 -12.53 1.94
C ARG A 146 4.81 -12.02 2.73
N GLU A 147 5.02 -10.70 2.78
CA GLU A 147 6.21 -10.09 3.36
C GLU A 147 6.04 -9.78 4.86
N HIS A 148 4.84 -9.42 5.29
CA HIS A 148 4.60 -8.94 6.64
C HIS A 148 3.80 -9.90 7.54
N HIS A 149 3.14 -10.90 6.98
CA HIS A 149 2.35 -11.90 7.71
C HIS A 149 1.33 -11.29 8.71
N PRO A 150 0.50 -10.30 8.29
CA PRO A 150 -0.43 -9.65 9.19
C PRO A 150 -1.53 -10.62 9.68
N SER A 151 -2.17 -10.28 10.81
CA SER A 151 -3.35 -10.99 11.30
C SER A 151 -4.58 -10.65 10.44
N MET A 152 -4.91 -11.52 9.48
CA MET A 152 -6.06 -11.28 8.60
C MET A 152 -7.39 -11.29 9.36
N GLU A 153 -7.52 -12.07 10.45
CA GLU A 153 -8.74 -12.06 11.25
C GLU A 153 -8.99 -10.70 11.91
N SER A 154 -7.93 -10.05 12.43
CA SER A 154 -8.06 -8.70 12.99
C SER A 154 -8.51 -7.68 11.94
N ILE A 155 -8.03 -7.81 10.70
CA ILE A 155 -8.41 -6.96 9.57
C ILE A 155 -9.87 -7.21 9.19
N PHE A 156 -10.32 -8.47 9.13
CA PHE A 156 -11.71 -8.78 8.84
C PHE A 156 -12.66 -8.34 9.97
N ASP A 157 -12.21 -8.40 11.22
CA ASP A 157 -12.97 -7.89 12.35
C ASP A 157 -13.18 -6.38 12.32
N GLU A 158 -12.24 -5.64 11.77
CA GLU A 158 -12.38 -4.21 11.50
C GLU A 158 -13.32 -3.98 10.30
N LEU A 159 -13.09 -4.66 9.18
CA LEU A 159 -13.85 -4.49 7.93
C LEU A 159 -15.35 -4.81 8.08
N LYS A 160 -15.73 -5.69 9.00
CA LYS A 160 -17.17 -6.02 9.23
C LYS A 160 -18.01 -4.81 9.65
N HIS A 161 -17.40 -3.75 10.15
CA HIS A 161 -18.09 -2.51 10.53
C HIS A 161 -18.30 -1.56 9.35
N HIS A 162 -17.63 -1.83 8.21
CA HIS A 162 -17.57 -0.94 7.06
C HIS A 162 -18.07 -1.60 5.77
N LEU A 163 -18.21 -2.92 5.74
CA LEU A 163 -18.68 -3.70 4.58
C LEU A 163 -19.99 -4.39 4.89
N THR A 164 -20.77 -4.65 3.84
CA THR A 164 -21.92 -5.56 3.96
C THR A 164 -21.45 -7.00 4.24
N ALA A 165 -22.32 -7.85 4.77
CA ALA A 165 -21.98 -9.25 5.01
C ALA A 165 -21.58 -9.99 3.72
N SER A 166 -22.22 -9.66 2.59
CA SER A 166 -21.90 -10.21 1.28
C SER A 166 -20.53 -9.76 0.81
N ASP A 167 -20.23 -8.45 0.85
CA ASP A 167 -18.94 -7.90 0.44
C ASP A 167 -17.80 -8.46 1.31
N LEU A 168 -18.02 -8.60 2.62
CA LEU A 168 -17.04 -9.18 3.52
C LEU A 168 -16.76 -10.67 3.19
N ALA A 169 -17.80 -11.43 2.83
CA ALA A 169 -17.63 -12.83 2.43
C ALA A 169 -16.82 -12.94 1.12
N GLU A 170 -17.08 -12.06 0.14
CA GLU A 170 -16.31 -12.00 -1.10
C GLU A 170 -14.84 -11.64 -0.83
N VAL A 171 -14.59 -10.63 -0.01
CA VAL A 171 -13.22 -10.22 0.38
C VAL A 171 -12.49 -11.36 1.08
N ARG A 172 -13.13 -12.09 2.00
CA ARG A 172 -12.55 -13.28 2.64
C ARG A 172 -12.19 -14.35 1.61
N SER A 173 -13.05 -14.59 0.63
CA SER A 173 -12.80 -15.56 -0.46
C SER A 173 -11.60 -15.17 -1.31
N ILE A 174 -11.49 -13.89 -1.70
CA ILE A 174 -10.36 -13.36 -2.45
C ILE A 174 -9.06 -13.55 -1.67
N VAL A 175 -9.04 -13.17 -0.40
CA VAL A 175 -7.87 -13.30 0.47
C VAL A 175 -7.46 -14.77 0.62
N ALA A 176 -8.41 -15.67 0.83
CA ALA A 176 -8.13 -17.11 0.90
C ALA A 176 -7.47 -17.63 -0.39
N GLY A 177 -7.96 -17.20 -1.56
CA GLY A 177 -7.34 -17.51 -2.86
C GLY A 177 -5.92 -16.96 -2.99
N ILE A 178 -5.67 -15.74 -2.51
CA ILE A 178 -4.32 -15.13 -2.49
C ILE A 178 -3.39 -15.95 -1.58
N GLN A 179 -3.82 -16.28 -0.36
CA GLN A 179 -3.02 -17.06 0.60
C GLN A 179 -2.70 -18.47 0.05
N GLN A 180 -3.65 -19.11 -0.62
CA GLN A 180 -3.41 -20.41 -1.28
C GLN A 180 -2.35 -20.31 -2.38
N ARG A 181 -2.45 -19.29 -3.26
CA ARG A 181 -1.42 -19.06 -4.30
C ARG A 181 -0.03 -18.82 -3.73
N ILE A 182 0.07 -18.09 -2.60
CA ILE A 182 1.34 -17.87 -1.89
C ILE A 182 1.89 -19.19 -1.34
N ALA A 183 1.04 -20.03 -0.73
CA ALA A 183 1.43 -21.32 -0.18
C ALA A 183 1.91 -22.27 -1.29
N ASP A 184 1.17 -22.37 -2.39
CA ASP A 184 1.51 -23.21 -3.55
C ASP A 184 2.84 -22.78 -4.20
N SER A 185 3.08 -21.48 -4.30
CA SER A 185 4.33 -20.93 -4.82
C SER A 185 5.52 -21.31 -3.92
N LYS A 186 5.37 -21.17 -2.60
CA LYS A 186 6.39 -21.59 -1.64
C LYS A 186 6.67 -23.11 -1.73
N ALA A 187 5.64 -23.93 -1.86
CA ALA A 187 5.78 -25.38 -2.00
C ALA A 187 6.53 -25.79 -3.27
N ARG A 188 6.24 -25.12 -4.41
CA ARG A 188 6.87 -25.42 -5.70
C ARG A 188 8.32 -24.97 -5.80
N PHE A 189 8.66 -23.83 -5.23
CA PHE A 189 9.96 -23.16 -5.43
C PHE A 189 10.79 -23.04 -4.15
N GLY A 190 10.26 -23.40 -2.98
CA GLY A 190 10.97 -23.35 -1.68
C GLY A 190 12.14 -24.34 -1.56
N GLY A 191 12.16 -25.39 -2.38
CA GLY A 191 13.25 -26.37 -2.42
C GLY A 191 14.53 -25.91 -3.13
N PHE A 192 14.52 -24.76 -3.81
CA PHE A 192 15.68 -24.23 -4.56
C PHE A 192 16.61 -23.31 -3.73
N ARG A 193 16.34 -23.10 -2.46
CA ARG A 193 17.18 -22.29 -1.55
C ARG A 193 17.76 -23.13 -0.42
N GLN A 194 18.47 -24.22 -0.74
CA GLN A 194 19.43 -24.89 0.13
C GLN A 194 20.55 -25.38 -0.77
N ASP A 195 21.66 -24.66 -0.87
CA ASP A 195 22.99 -24.88 -0.33
C ASP A 195 23.94 -23.75 -0.75
N PRO A 196 24.34 -22.81 0.12
CA PRO A 196 25.51 -21.98 -0.11
C PRO A 196 26.83 -22.62 0.38
N HIS A 197 26.79 -23.89 0.86
CA HIS A 197 28.00 -24.62 1.29
C HIS A 197 27.96 -26.05 0.78
N GLY A 198 28.03 -26.22 -0.55
CA GLY A 198 28.47 -27.48 -1.16
C GLY A 198 29.98 -27.64 -0.91
N GLU A 199 30.35 -28.42 0.07
CA GLU A 199 31.73 -28.91 0.23
C GLU A 199 32.20 -29.51 -1.07
N THR A 200 33.28 -28.96 -1.62
CA THR A 200 34.10 -29.58 -2.68
C THR A 200 34.66 -30.87 -2.16
N GLY A 201 33.92 -31.96 -2.36
CA GLY A 201 34.44 -33.32 -2.21
C GLY A 201 35.56 -33.55 -3.25
N LEU A 202 36.77 -33.53 -2.80
CA LEU A 202 37.94 -34.05 -3.53
C LEU A 202 37.65 -35.49 -3.94
N GLY A 203 37.43 -35.71 -5.22
CA GLY A 203 37.41 -37.05 -5.79
C GLY A 203 38.77 -37.76 -5.67
N PRO A 204 38.78 -39.09 -5.51
CA PRO A 204 40.00 -39.84 -5.25
C PRO A 204 40.91 -39.91 -6.46
N GLY A 205 42.23 -39.89 -6.16
CA GLY A 205 43.34 -39.79 -7.08
C GLY A 205 43.36 -40.85 -8.20
N CYS A 206 43.89 -40.40 -9.34
CA CYS A 206 44.32 -41.23 -10.43
C CYS A 206 45.70 -41.82 -10.07
N PRO A 207 45.93 -43.15 -10.24
CA PRO A 207 47.23 -43.78 -9.95
C PRO A 207 48.20 -43.43 -11.10
N PRO A 208 49.54 -43.41 -10.83
CA PRO A 208 50.55 -43.21 -11.90
C PRO A 208 50.77 -44.55 -12.62
N GLY A 209 50.52 -44.55 -13.91
CA GLY A 209 50.81 -45.64 -14.84
C GLY A 209 51.91 -45.24 -15.82
N GLN A 210 52.94 -45.97 -15.79
CA GLN A 210 54.10 -46.24 -16.63
C GLN A 210 54.13 -45.62 -18.02
#